data_ba22e1bc02bc86096f46f1917d142214
#
_entry.id   ba22e1bc02bc86096f46f1917d142214
#
_cell.length_a   1.000
_cell.length_b   1.000
_cell.length_c   1.000
_cell.angle_alpha   90.00
_cell.angle_beta   90.00
_cell.angle_gamma   90.00
#
_symmetry.space_group_name_H-M   'P 1'
#
loop_
_entity.id
_entity.type
_entity.pdbx_description
1 polymer ?
#
loop_
_entity_poly.entity_id
_entity_poly.type
_entity_poly.pdbx_seq_one_letter_code
_entity_poly.pdbx_strand_id
1 'polypeptide(L)'
;MIVLTKKDQGIAKGSGRSVAALNLFEMLSTMKDLFVSFGGHHAAVGLTIPTDDLDLLQTGMNQYVQSKGIDLRQGIPLQIDDTLPLADVTIQLIEALKLLAPFGLGNPLPKFLIKDLNTKNARQIGSDNQHLKLVMEDAASNQLDVIGFGFGAEAPEFANDHLSLVGQLTINEWNGNRKPQLMLEDFAVEGFQLFDYRSKRNRQGVSFGKQTLSISFQKKPAPEAQRLAPMLTVFDTLPALIDLYHDGGFQEIAFLDCPTEPQIIKEIVDALTVNRIDFVLLSPEDAYVDGVGSRDQYSRLFKLIQQQAQLDVRYKLKSIADFLKLPEKLLIFMIQVFSELEFVTIQDGVLKKNAAPANHPLTDSRIYQQRQQMIKTEEFLLMSDLSTLKQWLIS
;
A
#
# COMPACT_ATOMS: atom_id res chain seq x y z
N MET A 1 -4.77 -25.71 -14.61
CA MET A 1 -5.97 -26.00 -13.75
C MET A 1 -6.80 -27.08 -14.41
N ILE A 2 -7.28 -28.09 -13.65
CA ILE A 2 -8.26 -29.09 -14.11
C ILE A 2 -9.51 -28.94 -13.25
N VAL A 3 -10.67 -28.82 -13.90
CA VAL A 3 -11.97 -28.73 -13.26
C VAL A 3 -12.75 -30.01 -13.54
N LEU A 4 -13.20 -30.68 -12.48
CA LEU A 4 -13.86 -31.96 -12.55
C LEU A 4 -15.23 -31.89 -11.88
N THR A 5 -16.24 -32.50 -12.52
CA THR A 5 -17.58 -32.72 -11.95
C THR A 5 -17.69 -34.20 -11.58
N LYS A 6 -17.98 -34.51 -10.33
CA LYS A 6 -18.29 -35.86 -9.89
C LYS A 6 -19.65 -36.27 -10.46
N LYS A 7 -19.68 -37.45 -11.04
CA LYS A 7 -20.92 -38.08 -11.54
C LYS A 7 -21.27 -39.31 -10.71
N ASP A 8 -22.45 -39.82 -10.89
CA ASP A 8 -22.84 -41.12 -10.31
C ASP A 8 -21.91 -42.22 -10.80
N GLN A 9 -21.77 -43.30 -10.03
CA GLN A 9 -20.89 -44.45 -10.29
C GLN A 9 -19.39 -44.24 -10.01
N GLY A 10 -19.00 -43.29 -9.16
CA GLY A 10 -17.58 -43.16 -8.75
C GLY A 10 -16.66 -42.59 -9.84
N ILE A 11 -17.18 -41.87 -10.81
CA ILE A 11 -16.43 -41.27 -11.90
C ILE A 11 -16.49 -39.74 -11.87
N ALA A 12 -15.39 -39.09 -12.16
CA ALA A 12 -15.30 -37.66 -12.37
C ALA A 12 -14.95 -37.34 -13.85
N LYS A 13 -15.64 -36.37 -14.45
CA LYS A 13 -15.39 -35.91 -15.80
C LYS A 13 -15.17 -34.41 -15.84
N GLY A 14 -14.23 -33.96 -16.66
CA GLY A 14 -13.98 -32.53 -16.77
C GLY A 14 -12.96 -32.16 -17.84
N SER A 15 -12.44 -30.97 -17.71
CA SER A 15 -11.45 -30.41 -18.62
C SER A 15 -10.34 -29.67 -17.91
N GLY A 16 -9.18 -29.65 -18.52
CA GLY A 16 -8.02 -28.91 -18.07
C GLY A 16 -7.63 -27.82 -19.05
N ARG A 17 -7.00 -26.78 -18.48
CA ARG A 17 -6.33 -25.73 -19.23
C ARG A 17 -4.94 -25.53 -18.65
N SER A 18 -3.96 -25.27 -19.51
CA SER A 18 -2.57 -25.05 -19.13
C SER A 18 -2.06 -23.70 -19.62
N VAL A 19 -0.86 -23.37 -19.15
CA VAL A 19 -0.07 -22.23 -19.61
C VAL A 19 0.97 -22.71 -20.63
N ALA A 20 1.58 -21.79 -21.38
CA ALA A 20 2.56 -22.12 -22.42
C ALA A 20 3.77 -22.94 -21.90
N ALA A 21 4.18 -22.72 -20.66
CA ALA A 21 5.30 -23.43 -20.05
C ALA A 21 5.05 -24.91 -19.74
N LEU A 22 3.79 -25.38 -19.77
CA LEU A 22 3.42 -26.75 -19.38
C LEU A 22 2.57 -27.42 -20.45
N ASN A 23 3.11 -28.46 -21.08
CA ASN A 23 2.35 -29.35 -22.00
C ASN A 23 1.45 -30.28 -21.16
N LEU A 24 0.17 -29.91 -21.04
CA LEU A 24 -0.79 -30.61 -20.19
C LEU A 24 -1.08 -32.04 -20.76
N PHE A 25 -1.13 -32.21 -22.09
CA PHE A 25 -1.34 -33.50 -22.70
C PHE A 25 -0.17 -34.44 -22.45
N GLU A 26 1.06 -33.97 -22.59
CA GLU A 26 2.26 -34.77 -22.31
C GLU A 26 2.32 -35.16 -20.82
N MET A 27 2.08 -34.23 -19.91
CA MET A 27 2.03 -34.51 -18.47
C MET A 27 1.01 -35.60 -18.12
N LEU A 28 -0.22 -35.48 -18.62
CA LEU A 28 -1.26 -36.48 -18.35
C LEU A 28 -0.98 -37.83 -19.04
N SER A 29 -0.29 -37.84 -20.20
CA SER A 29 0.12 -39.05 -20.88
C SER A 29 1.07 -39.92 -20.03
N THR A 30 1.85 -39.33 -19.13
CA THR A 30 2.69 -40.07 -18.16
C THR A 30 1.89 -40.84 -17.11
N MET A 31 0.61 -40.47 -16.94
CA MET A 31 -0.33 -41.05 -15.96
C MET A 31 -1.56 -41.65 -16.63
N LYS A 32 -1.41 -42.09 -17.90
CA LYS A 32 -2.56 -42.57 -18.77
C LYS A 32 -3.41 -43.64 -18.10
N ASP A 33 -2.80 -44.49 -17.28
CA ASP A 33 -3.46 -45.63 -16.62
C ASP A 33 -4.46 -45.22 -15.55
N LEU A 34 -4.43 -43.96 -15.09
CA LEU A 34 -5.41 -43.39 -14.16
C LEU A 34 -6.74 -42.99 -14.82
N PHE A 35 -6.76 -42.90 -16.18
CA PHE A 35 -7.93 -42.36 -16.87
C PHE A 35 -8.77 -43.44 -17.50
N VAL A 36 -10.08 -43.34 -17.37
CA VAL A 36 -11.05 -44.08 -18.19
C VAL A 36 -10.95 -43.59 -19.65
N SER A 37 -10.79 -42.28 -19.82
CA SER A 37 -10.51 -41.66 -21.12
C SER A 37 -9.89 -40.28 -20.92
N PHE A 38 -8.94 -39.91 -21.78
CA PHE A 38 -8.47 -38.54 -21.90
C PHE A 38 -8.04 -38.25 -23.34
N GLY A 39 -8.05 -36.94 -23.68
CA GLY A 39 -7.60 -36.46 -24.97
C GLY A 39 -7.54 -34.95 -25.00
N GLY A 40 -6.78 -34.40 -25.95
CA GLY A 40 -6.62 -32.95 -26.06
C GLY A 40 -5.31 -32.56 -26.73
N HIS A 41 -4.83 -31.38 -26.40
CA HIS A 41 -3.63 -30.76 -26.96
C HIS A 41 -2.76 -30.19 -25.83
N HIS A 42 -1.63 -29.58 -26.18
CA HIS A 42 -0.70 -28.93 -25.28
C HIS A 42 -1.39 -28.09 -24.17
N ALA A 43 -2.33 -27.23 -24.54
CA ALA A 43 -2.94 -26.25 -23.63
C ALA A 43 -4.31 -26.67 -23.08
N ALA A 44 -4.96 -27.69 -23.64
CA ALA A 44 -6.32 -28.07 -23.27
C ALA A 44 -6.56 -29.57 -23.38
N VAL A 45 -7.16 -30.16 -22.34
CA VAL A 45 -7.50 -31.57 -22.28
C VAL A 45 -8.91 -31.78 -21.75
N GLY A 46 -9.56 -32.86 -22.24
CA GLY A 46 -10.76 -33.43 -21.64
C GLY A 46 -10.40 -34.76 -20.99
N LEU A 47 -10.94 -35.10 -19.85
CA LEU A 47 -10.64 -36.35 -19.16
C LEU A 47 -11.82 -36.90 -18.36
N THR A 48 -11.78 -38.22 -18.16
CA THR A 48 -12.66 -38.98 -17.29
C THR A 48 -11.78 -39.85 -16.39
N ILE A 49 -11.98 -39.81 -15.08
CA ILE A 49 -11.15 -40.48 -14.09
C ILE A 49 -12.02 -41.08 -12.98
N PRO A 50 -11.68 -42.24 -12.39
CA PRO A 50 -12.30 -42.71 -11.16
C PRO A 50 -12.07 -41.71 -10.03
N THR A 51 -13.10 -41.49 -9.17
CA THR A 51 -12.96 -40.55 -8.04
C THR A 51 -11.91 -40.95 -7.04
N ASP A 52 -11.62 -42.24 -6.90
CA ASP A 52 -10.62 -42.79 -6.00
C ASP A 52 -9.19 -42.50 -6.43
N ASP A 53 -8.97 -42.18 -7.72
CA ASP A 53 -7.66 -41.89 -8.30
C ASP A 53 -7.34 -40.38 -8.32
N LEU A 54 -8.21 -39.51 -7.79
CA LEU A 54 -8.01 -38.04 -7.83
C LEU A 54 -6.76 -37.60 -7.06
N ASP A 55 -6.47 -38.21 -5.93
CA ASP A 55 -5.27 -37.89 -5.12
C ASP A 55 -3.99 -38.35 -5.82
N LEU A 56 -4.04 -39.49 -6.52
CA LEU A 56 -2.93 -39.97 -7.36
C LEU A 56 -2.67 -39.04 -8.53
N LEU A 57 -3.73 -38.55 -9.17
CA LEU A 57 -3.61 -37.56 -10.24
C LEU A 57 -2.93 -36.27 -9.74
N GLN A 58 -3.39 -35.72 -8.61
CA GLN A 58 -2.81 -34.50 -8.02
C GLN A 58 -1.34 -34.69 -7.67
N THR A 59 -1.00 -35.80 -7.05
CA THR A 59 0.36 -36.13 -6.64
C THR A 59 1.27 -36.28 -7.88
N GLY A 60 0.82 -37.01 -8.90
CA GLY A 60 1.58 -37.24 -10.12
C GLY A 60 1.82 -35.94 -10.92
N MET A 61 0.82 -35.06 -10.99
CA MET A 61 0.96 -33.74 -11.62
C MET A 61 2.03 -32.88 -10.92
N ASN A 62 2.01 -32.82 -9.58
CA ASN A 62 2.99 -32.06 -8.82
C ASN A 62 4.41 -32.65 -8.97
N GLN A 63 4.56 -33.97 -8.95
CA GLN A 63 5.84 -34.64 -9.18
C GLN A 63 6.38 -34.38 -10.59
N TYR A 64 5.52 -34.41 -11.61
CA TYR A 64 5.92 -34.10 -12.98
C TYR A 64 6.50 -32.69 -13.10
N VAL A 65 5.78 -31.67 -12.58
CA VAL A 65 6.22 -30.26 -12.59
C VAL A 65 7.57 -30.09 -11.89
N GLN A 66 7.72 -30.71 -10.70
CA GLN A 66 8.98 -30.67 -9.94
C GLN A 66 10.12 -31.36 -10.69
N SER A 67 9.89 -32.56 -11.24
CA SER A 67 10.91 -33.34 -11.95
C SER A 67 11.42 -32.66 -13.23
N LYS A 68 10.57 -31.86 -13.87
CA LYS A 68 10.91 -31.11 -15.08
C LYS A 68 11.49 -29.72 -14.78
N GLY A 69 11.53 -29.29 -13.49
CA GLY A 69 12.00 -27.96 -13.11
C GLY A 69 11.15 -26.83 -13.68
N ILE A 70 9.86 -27.07 -13.94
CA ILE A 70 8.97 -26.06 -14.54
C ILE A 70 8.60 -25.04 -13.45
N ASP A 71 9.00 -23.80 -13.62
CA ASP A 71 8.57 -22.70 -12.74
C ASP A 71 7.26 -22.10 -13.25
N LEU A 72 6.16 -22.45 -12.58
CA LEU A 72 4.82 -21.93 -12.88
C LEU A 72 4.55 -20.55 -12.25
N ARG A 73 5.51 -19.99 -11.48
CA ARG A 73 5.40 -18.66 -10.87
C ARG A 73 5.85 -17.56 -11.82
N GLN A 74 6.58 -17.89 -12.88
CA GLN A 74 6.92 -16.93 -13.91
C GLN A 74 5.64 -16.42 -14.57
N GLY A 75 5.48 -15.08 -14.58
CA GLY A 75 4.39 -14.43 -15.29
C GLY A 75 4.40 -14.78 -16.78
N ILE A 76 3.24 -14.80 -17.39
CA ILE A 76 3.12 -14.96 -18.85
C ILE A 76 3.46 -13.61 -19.46
N PRO A 77 4.48 -13.51 -20.35
CA PRO A 77 4.78 -12.26 -21.02
C PRO A 77 3.58 -11.77 -21.83
N LEU A 78 3.17 -10.52 -21.58
CA LEU A 78 2.12 -9.86 -22.34
C LEU A 78 2.76 -9.25 -23.59
N GLN A 79 2.37 -9.71 -24.78
CA GLN A 79 2.83 -9.13 -26.03
C GLN A 79 2.06 -7.81 -26.28
N ILE A 80 2.80 -6.74 -26.51
CA ILE A 80 2.30 -5.43 -26.87
C ILE A 80 2.61 -5.22 -28.35
N ASP A 81 1.59 -4.87 -29.15
CA ASP A 81 1.75 -4.69 -30.58
C ASP A 81 2.28 -3.31 -30.95
N ASP A 82 1.85 -2.26 -30.23
CA ASP A 82 2.37 -0.91 -30.42
C ASP A 82 2.15 -0.02 -29.20
N THR A 83 2.85 1.13 -29.14
CA THR A 83 2.66 2.19 -28.14
C THR A 83 1.97 3.38 -28.81
N LEU A 84 0.85 3.84 -28.23
CA LEU A 84 0.06 4.95 -28.77
C LEU A 84 0.07 6.14 -27.81
N PRO A 85 0.27 7.38 -28.35
CA PRO A 85 -0.16 8.58 -27.65
C PRO A 85 -1.67 8.56 -27.42
N LEU A 86 -2.14 9.09 -26.30
CA LEU A 86 -3.57 9.10 -25.99
C LEU A 86 -4.39 9.88 -27.03
N ALA A 87 -3.81 10.94 -27.61
CA ALA A 87 -4.43 11.74 -28.67
C ALA A 87 -4.77 10.92 -29.95
N ASP A 88 -4.04 9.84 -30.22
CA ASP A 88 -4.24 8.98 -31.37
C ASP A 88 -5.30 7.90 -31.15
N VAL A 89 -5.79 7.75 -29.92
CA VAL A 89 -6.83 6.76 -29.56
C VAL A 89 -8.19 7.31 -29.98
N THR A 90 -8.52 7.13 -31.25
CA THR A 90 -9.73 7.65 -31.89
C THR A 90 -10.69 6.55 -32.34
N ILE A 91 -11.96 6.89 -32.55
CA ILE A 91 -12.94 5.97 -33.13
C ILE A 91 -12.47 5.50 -34.52
N GLN A 92 -11.89 6.38 -35.32
CA GLN A 92 -11.39 6.09 -36.66
C GLN A 92 -10.28 5.03 -36.63
N LEU A 93 -9.34 5.14 -35.67
CA LEU A 93 -8.32 4.10 -35.48
C LEU A 93 -8.96 2.75 -35.14
N ILE A 94 -9.88 2.72 -34.18
CA ILE A 94 -10.53 1.47 -33.76
C ILE A 94 -11.34 0.84 -34.89
N GLU A 95 -11.99 1.64 -35.73
CA GLU A 95 -12.69 1.14 -36.90
C GLU A 95 -11.72 0.62 -37.97
N ALA A 96 -10.57 1.27 -38.17
CA ALA A 96 -9.53 0.77 -39.08
C ALA A 96 -8.94 -0.57 -38.61
N LEU A 97 -8.76 -0.79 -37.31
CA LEU A 97 -8.29 -2.08 -36.76
C LEU A 97 -9.20 -3.24 -37.11
N LYS A 98 -10.49 -3.01 -37.34
CA LYS A 98 -11.41 -4.06 -37.80
C LYS A 98 -11.06 -4.64 -39.15
N LEU A 99 -10.28 -3.95 -39.99
CA LEU A 99 -9.80 -4.45 -41.26
C LEU A 99 -8.80 -5.60 -41.12
N LEU A 100 -8.21 -5.75 -39.93
CA LEU A 100 -7.32 -6.87 -39.59
C LEU A 100 -8.08 -8.17 -39.27
N ALA A 101 -9.40 -8.11 -39.13
CA ALA A 101 -10.23 -9.29 -38.85
C ALA A 101 -10.20 -10.31 -40.02
N PRO A 102 -10.44 -11.63 -39.77
CA PRO A 102 -10.94 -12.18 -38.50
C PRO A 102 -9.84 -12.39 -37.45
N PHE A 103 -10.16 -12.05 -36.20
CA PHE A 103 -9.26 -12.29 -35.07
C PHE A 103 -9.43 -13.71 -34.51
N GLY A 104 -8.35 -14.29 -34.00
CA GLY A 104 -8.32 -15.63 -33.42
C GLY A 104 -6.91 -16.04 -32.97
N LEU A 105 -6.69 -17.35 -32.83
CA LEU A 105 -5.46 -17.90 -32.24
C LEU A 105 -4.17 -17.47 -32.97
N GLY A 106 -4.19 -17.36 -34.30
CA GLY A 106 -3.03 -16.93 -35.10
C GLY A 106 -3.03 -15.45 -35.47
N ASN A 107 -4.07 -14.70 -35.09
CA ASN A 107 -4.23 -13.27 -35.35
C ASN A 107 -5.02 -12.65 -34.20
N PRO A 108 -4.40 -12.44 -33.00
CA PRO A 108 -5.09 -11.89 -31.86
C PRO A 108 -5.48 -10.43 -32.08
N LEU A 109 -6.47 -9.94 -31.29
CA LEU A 109 -6.79 -8.52 -31.27
C LEU A 109 -5.55 -7.74 -30.77
N PRO A 110 -5.15 -6.66 -31.48
CA PRO A 110 -3.98 -5.87 -31.10
C PRO A 110 -4.12 -5.27 -29.72
N LYS A 111 -3.02 -5.28 -28.98
CA LYS A 111 -2.87 -4.69 -27.64
C LYS A 111 -1.97 -3.49 -27.72
N PHE A 112 -2.41 -2.42 -27.14
CA PHE A 112 -1.71 -1.15 -27.16
C PHE A 112 -1.24 -0.74 -25.76
N LEU A 113 -0.03 -0.19 -25.70
CA LEU A 113 0.52 0.46 -24.53
C LEU A 113 0.25 1.97 -24.63
N ILE A 114 -0.37 2.55 -23.61
CA ILE A 114 -0.58 4.01 -23.47
C ILE A 114 0.12 4.43 -22.20
N LYS A 115 1.07 5.35 -22.33
CA LYS A 115 1.95 5.76 -21.22
C LYS A 115 1.59 7.13 -20.66
N ASP A 116 2.13 7.39 -19.46
CA ASP A 116 2.14 8.72 -18.81
C ASP A 116 0.74 9.27 -18.59
N LEU A 117 -0.12 8.43 -18.03
CA LEU A 117 -1.50 8.76 -17.74
C LEU A 117 -1.72 9.04 -16.26
N ASN A 118 -2.58 10.01 -15.97
CA ASN A 118 -3.06 10.28 -14.61
C ASN A 118 -4.52 9.87 -14.47
N THR A 119 -4.90 9.46 -13.28
CA THR A 119 -6.29 9.07 -13.02
C THR A 119 -7.15 10.28 -12.70
N LYS A 120 -8.08 10.60 -13.58
CA LYS A 120 -9.09 11.63 -13.33
C LYS A 120 -10.24 11.14 -12.46
N ASN A 121 -10.66 9.90 -12.65
CA ASN A 121 -11.74 9.26 -11.89
C ASN A 121 -11.52 7.75 -11.84
N ALA A 122 -11.71 7.17 -10.66
CA ALA A 122 -11.66 5.73 -10.44
C ALA A 122 -12.86 5.29 -9.60
N ARG A 123 -13.53 4.22 -10.01
CA ARG A 123 -14.59 3.61 -9.22
C ARG A 123 -14.64 2.11 -9.43
N GLN A 124 -14.83 1.40 -8.35
CA GLN A 124 -15.15 -0.02 -8.39
C GLN A 124 -16.59 -0.21 -8.87
N ILE A 125 -16.82 -1.23 -9.69
CA ILE A 125 -18.13 -1.58 -10.26
C ILE A 125 -18.36 -3.10 -10.17
N GLY A 126 -19.62 -3.51 -10.37
CA GLY A 126 -20.06 -4.90 -10.18
C GLY A 126 -20.65 -5.13 -8.78
N SER A 127 -21.36 -6.25 -8.58
CA SER A 127 -22.07 -6.58 -7.33
C SER A 127 -21.13 -6.65 -6.12
N ASP A 128 -19.88 -7.10 -6.33
CA ASP A 128 -18.90 -7.31 -5.26
C ASP A 128 -17.66 -6.41 -5.43
N ASN A 129 -17.81 -5.28 -6.16
CA ASN A 129 -16.70 -4.37 -6.46
C ASN A 129 -15.50 -5.04 -7.15
N GLN A 130 -15.75 -6.09 -7.94
CA GLN A 130 -14.70 -6.90 -8.58
C GLN A 130 -14.05 -6.25 -9.79
N HIS A 131 -14.65 -5.23 -10.35
CA HIS A 131 -14.19 -4.58 -11.59
C HIS A 131 -13.89 -3.11 -11.34
N LEU A 132 -13.11 -2.52 -12.23
CA LEU A 132 -12.69 -1.14 -12.15
C LEU A 132 -13.16 -0.36 -13.39
N LYS A 133 -13.73 0.81 -13.18
CA LYS A 133 -13.99 1.81 -14.23
C LYS A 133 -13.18 3.06 -13.95
N LEU A 134 -12.39 3.48 -14.94
CA LEU A 134 -11.52 4.64 -14.84
C LEU A 134 -11.84 5.65 -15.94
N VAL A 135 -11.48 6.88 -15.68
CA VAL A 135 -11.25 7.91 -16.69
C VAL A 135 -9.79 8.35 -16.53
N MET A 136 -8.98 8.06 -17.52
CA MET A 136 -7.57 8.44 -17.56
C MET A 136 -7.39 9.70 -18.38
N GLU A 137 -6.35 10.49 -18.05
CA GLU A 137 -6.06 11.77 -18.72
C GLU A 137 -4.55 11.91 -18.94
N ASP A 138 -4.13 12.41 -20.08
CA ASP A 138 -2.73 12.78 -20.35
C ASP A 138 -2.45 14.26 -19.97
N ALA A 139 -1.21 14.68 -20.09
CA ALA A 139 -0.78 16.06 -19.80
C ALA A 139 -1.46 17.10 -20.71
N ALA A 140 -1.98 16.71 -21.88
CA ALA A 140 -2.71 17.56 -22.80
C ALA A 140 -4.23 17.58 -22.55
N SER A 141 -4.69 16.92 -21.46
CA SER A 141 -6.11 16.79 -21.08
C SER A 141 -6.95 15.97 -22.06
N ASN A 142 -6.33 15.12 -22.90
CA ASN A 142 -7.08 14.08 -23.61
C ASN A 142 -7.55 13.04 -22.60
N GLN A 143 -8.74 12.45 -22.81
CA GLN A 143 -9.34 11.52 -21.88
C GLN A 143 -9.68 10.19 -22.54
N LEU A 144 -9.53 9.10 -21.79
CA LEU A 144 -9.87 7.75 -22.18
C LEU A 144 -10.67 7.05 -21.09
N ASP A 145 -11.83 6.51 -21.47
CA ASP A 145 -12.56 5.58 -20.62
C ASP A 145 -11.85 4.22 -20.60
N VAL A 146 -11.68 3.65 -19.40
CA VAL A 146 -11.02 2.36 -19.21
C VAL A 146 -11.91 1.44 -18.36
N ILE A 147 -12.00 0.19 -18.75
CA ILE A 147 -12.67 -0.88 -18.00
C ILE A 147 -11.65 -1.96 -17.69
N GLY A 148 -11.47 -2.29 -16.41
CA GLY A 148 -10.67 -3.41 -15.91
C GLY A 148 -11.55 -4.46 -15.27
N PHE A 149 -11.83 -5.56 -15.99
CA PHE A 149 -12.55 -6.70 -15.43
C PHE A 149 -11.62 -7.49 -14.51
N GLY A 150 -12.02 -7.69 -13.26
CA GLY A 150 -11.21 -8.34 -12.23
C GLY A 150 -10.24 -7.43 -11.49
N PHE A 151 -10.11 -6.16 -11.89
CA PHE A 151 -9.17 -5.18 -11.32
C PHE A 151 -9.76 -4.37 -10.13
N GLY A 152 -10.81 -4.87 -9.50
CA GLY A 152 -11.42 -4.13 -8.39
C GLY A 152 -10.52 -3.98 -7.17
N ALA A 153 -9.70 -5.00 -6.88
CA ALA A 153 -8.77 -4.99 -5.76
C ALA A 153 -7.61 -4.00 -5.96
N GLU A 154 -7.24 -3.73 -7.21
CA GLU A 154 -6.15 -2.85 -7.62
C GLU A 154 -6.56 -1.36 -7.66
N ALA A 155 -7.80 -1.02 -7.31
CA ALA A 155 -8.26 0.37 -7.30
C ALA A 155 -7.33 1.36 -6.54
N PRO A 156 -6.68 1.01 -5.41
CA PRO A 156 -5.72 1.88 -4.74
C PRO A 156 -4.49 2.23 -5.58
N GLU A 157 -4.06 1.33 -6.49
CA GLU A 157 -2.90 1.54 -7.37
C GLU A 157 -3.12 2.74 -8.29
N PHE A 158 -4.37 2.98 -8.69
CA PHE A 158 -4.75 4.06 -9.58
C PHE A 158 -4.84 5.44 -8.88
N ALA A 159 -4.48 5.53 -7.60
CA ALA A 159 -4.20 6.80 -6.95
C ALA A 159 -2.80 7.37 -7.26
N ASN A 160 -1.94 6.57 -7.94
CA ASN A 160 -0.63 7.02 -8.39
C ASN A 160 -0.73 7.82 -9.70
N ASP A 161 0.25 8.69 -9.93
CA ASP A 161 0.45 9.40 -11.19
C ASP A 161 1.39 8.60 -12.11
N HIS A 162 1.51 9.01 -13.39
CA HIS A 162 2.39 8.39 -14.39
C HIS A 162 2.14 6.88 -14.57
N LEU A 163 0.89 6.55 -14.82
CA LEU A 163 0.47 5.18 -15.10
C LEU A 163 0.66 4.84 -16.58
N SER A 164 1.12 3.62 -16.83
CA SER A 164 1.15 3.00 -18.15
C SER A 164 0.11 1.90 -18.20
N LEU A 165 -0.78 1.92 -19.18
CA LEU A 165 -1.88 0.96 -19.35
C LEU A 165 -1.69 0.13 -20.61
N VAL A 166 -1.95 -1.17 -20.53
CA VAL A 166 -1.98 -2.08 -21.67
C VAL A 166 -3.37 -2.68 -21.80
N GLY A 167 -3.87 -2.72 -23.01
CA GLY A 167 -5.14 -3.38 -23.31
C GLY A 167 -5.57 -3.26 -24.74
N GLN A 168 -6.79 -3.73 -24.98
CA GLN A 168 -7.43 -3.70 -26.30
C GLN A 168 -8.33 -2.49 -26.44
N LEU A 169 -8.31 -1.84 -27.60
CA LEU A 169 -9.16 -0.70 -27.87
C LEU A 169 -10.54 -1.15 -28.37
N THR A 170 -11.58 -0.59 -27.81
CA THR A 170 -12.98 -0.84 -28.17
C THR A 170 -13.75 0.48 -28.30
N ILE A 171 -14.95 0.39 -28.85
CA ILE A 171 -15.88 1.53 -28.90
C ILE A 171 -16.99 1.25 -27.88
N ASN A 172 -17.10 2.12 -26.88
CA ASN A 172 -18.26 2.12 -26.00
C ASN A 172 -19.38 2.92 -26.66
N GLU A 173 -20.54 2.27 -26.85
CA GLU A 173 -21.73 2.90 -27.42
C GLU A 173 -22.87 2.88 -26.41
N TRP A 174 -23.30 4.06 -25.98
CA TRP A 174 -24.37 4.23 -25.01
C TRP A 174 -25.24 5.43 -25.35
N ASN A 175 -26.56 5.23 -25.46
CA ASN A 175 -27.53 6.28 -25.83
C ASN A 175 -27.13 7.07 -27.08
N GLY A 176 -26.61 6.42 -28.10
CA GLY A 176 -26.14 7.03 -29.34
C GLY A 176 -24.80 7.75 -29.27
N ASN A 177 -24.20 7.85 -28.08
CA ASN A 177 -22.85 8.39 -27.93
C ASN A 177 -21.82 7.28 -28.09
N ARG A 178 -20.83 7.52 -28.95
CA ARG A 178 -19.71 6.59 -29.20
C ARG A 178 -18.42 7.20 -28.72
N LYS A 179 -17.68 6.47 -27.90
CA LYS A 179 -16.37 6.89 -27.36
C LYS A 179 -15.36 5.75 -27.42
N PRO A 180 -14.07 6.07 -27.64
CA PRO A 180 -12.99 5.11 -27.43
C PRO A 180 -12.98 4.61 -25.99
N GLN A 181 -12.66 3.34 -25.80
CA GLN A 181 -12.52 2.71 -24.50
C GLN A 181 -11.37 1.69 -24.55
N LEU A 182 -10.56 1.66 -23.49
CA LEU A 182 -9.55 0.62 -23.31
C LEU A 182 -10.12 -0.49 -22.40
N MET A 183 -10.02 -1.73 -22.88
CA MET A 183 -10.23 -2.92 -22.08
C MET A 183 -8.90 -3.29 -21.44
N LEU A 184 -8.74 -2.95 -20.14
CA LEU A 184 -7.50 -3.12 -19.42
C LEU A 184 -7.11 -4.59 -19.28
N GLU A 185 -5.88 -4.92 -19.63
CA GLU A 185 -5.28 -6.24 -19.43
C GLU A 185 -4.15 -6.21 -18.39
N ASP A 186 -3.39 -5.09 -18.32
CA ASP A 186 -2.31 -4.91 -17.36
C ASP A 186 -1.99 -3.42 -17.21
N PHE A 187 -1.26 -3.06 -16.15
CA PHE A 187 -0.80 -1.69 -15.92
C PHE A 187 0.52 -1.67 -15.17
N ALA A 188 1.22 -0.55 -15.26
CA ALA A 188 2.42 -0.26 -14.50
C ALA A 188 2.39 1.18 -13.97
N VAL A 189 3.03 1.39 -12.83
CA VAL A 189 3.32 2.72 -12.28
C VAL A 189 4.79 3.02 -12.50
N GLU A 190 5.13 4.19 -13.07
CA GLU A 190 6.53 4.59 -13.24
C GLU A 190 7.13 5.03 -11.90
N GLY A 191 8.39 4.64 -11.65
CA GLY A 191 9.06 4.88 -10.38
C GLY A 191 8.52 3.98 -9.26
N PHE A 192 8.42 4.52 -8.04
CA PHE A 192 7.83 3.80 -6.91
C PHE A 192 6.34 4.10 -6.78
N GLN A 193 5.60 3.12 -6.26
CA GLN A 193 4.20 3.27 -5.88
C GLN A 193 4.12 3.84 -4.45
N LEU A 194 3.25 4.82 -4.24
CA LEU A 194 3.02 5.41 -2.91
C LEU A 194 1.58 5.14 -2.47
N PHE A 195 1.43 4.46 -1.32
CA PHE A 195 0.12 4.09 -0.75
C PHE A 195 -0.17 4.86 0.52
N ASP A 196 -1.40 5.36 0.63
CA ASP A 196 -1.87 6.16 1.76
C ASP A 196 -2.70 5.34 2.75
N TYR A 197 -2.07 4.97 3.87
CA TYR A 197 -2.69 4.32 5.02
C TYR A 197 -2.76 5.23 6.25
N ARG A 198 -2.66 6.55 6.10
CA ARG A 198 -2.72 7.51 7.22
C ARG A 198 -4.08 7.54 7.91
N SER A 199 -5.17 7.29 7.17
CA SER A 199 -6.51 7.23 7.75
C SER A 199 -6.81 5.86 8.39
N LYS A 200 -7.60 5.84 9.47
CA LYS A 200 -8.06 4.58 10.09
C LYS A 200 -8.84 3.69 9.12
N ARG A 201 -9.61 4.29 8.21
CA ARG A 201 -10.39 3.57 7.20
C ARG A 201 -9.49 2.81 6.24
N ASN A 202 -8.44 3.45 5.75
CA ASN A 202 -7.51 2.84 4.79
C ASN A 202 -6.65 1.74 5.43
N ARG A 203 -6.43 1.79 6.77
CA ARG A 203 -5.71 0.75 7.52
C ARG A 203 -6.52 -0.47 7.89
N GLN A 204 -7.82 -0.47 7.62
CA GLN A 204 -8.68 -1.59 7.99
C GLN A 204 -8.33 -2.83 7.15
N GLY A 205 -7.94 -3.93 7.82
CA GLY A 205 -7.54 -5.17 7.15
C GLY A 205 -6.10 -5.19 6.62
N VAL A 206 -5.34 -4.10 6.74
CA VAL A 206 -3.93 -4.03 6.32
C VAL A 206 -3.03 -4.76 7.32
N SER A 207 -2.07 -5.51 6.78
CA SER A 207 -0.98 -6.14 7.53
C SER A 207 0.24 -6.24 6.64
N PHE A 208 1.39 -5.78 7.13
CA PHE A 208 2.66 -5.83 6.39
C PHE A 208 3.39 -7.14 6.69
N GLY A 209 3.74 -7.85 5.63
CA GLY A 209 4.41 -9.15 5.70
C GLY A 209 5.93 -9.06 5.73
N LYS A 210 6.58 -10.22 5.54
CA LYS A 210 8.05 -10.34 5.58
C LYS A 210 8.78 -9.67 4.41
N GLN A 211 8.07 -9.36 3.32
CA GLN A 211 8.67 -8.73 2.13
C GLN A 211 8.75 -7.21 2.24
N THR A 212 8.03 -6.62 3.20
CA THR A 212 7.98 -5.18 3.43
C THR A 212 8.84 -4.82 4.64
N LEU A 213 9.85 -3.98 4.47
CA LEU A 213 10.62 -3.40 5.56
C LEU A 213 9.76 -2.36 6.28
N SER A 214 9.19 -2.74 7.42
CA SER A 214 8.32 -1.86 8.21
C SER A 214 9.12 -1.11 9.26
N ILE A 215 9.15 0.21 9.17
CA ILE A 215 10.02 1.09 9.95
C ILE A 215 9.19 1.89 10.96
N SER A 216 9.60 1.84 12.22
CA SER A 216 9.11 2.75 13.27
C SER A 216 10.23 3.66 13.74
N PHE A 217 9.95 4.95 13.87
CA PHE A 217 10.88 5.95 14.43
C PHE A 217 10.76 6.06 15.96
N GLN A 218 9.77 5.38 16.54
CA GLN A 218 9.55 5.38 17.97
C GLN A 218 10.31 4.24 18.66
N LYS A 219 11.11 4.54 19.69
CA LYS A 219 11.80 3.51 20.51
C LYS A 219 10.83 2.50 21.13
N LYS A 220 9.59 2.91 21.36
CA LYS A 220 8.48 2.06 21.81
C LYS A 220 7.33 2.21 20.83
N PRO A 221 7.27 1.39 19.77
CA PRO A 221 6.23 1.46 18.77
C PRO A 221 4.84 1.31 19.37
N ALA A 222 3.88 2.06 18.84
CA ALA A 222 2.49 2.00 19.28
C ALA A 222 1.90 0.58 19.05
N PRO A 223 0.93 0.13 19.88
CA PRO A 223 0.28 -1.18 19.69
C PRO A 223 -0.33 -1.34 18.28
N GLU A 224 -0.84 -0.26 17.68
CA GLU A 224 -1.34 -0.29 16.32
C GLU A 224 -0.23 -0.56 15.29
N ALA A 225 0.95 0.04 15.43
CA ALA A 225 2.10 -0.23 14.58
C ALA A 225 2.52 -1.70 14.67
N GLN A 226 2.60 -2.26 15.88
CA GLN A 226 2.93 -3.66 16.11
C GLN A 226 1.89 -4.62 15.52
N ARG A 227 0.61 -4.24 15.55
CA ARG A 227 -0.47 -5.03 14.93
C ARG A 227 -0.37 -5.03 13.41
N LEU A 228 -0.07 -3.87 12.80
CA LEU A 228 0.08 -3.73 11.34
C LEU A 228 1.32 -4.45 10.83
N ALA A 229 2.41 -4.39 11.58
CA ALA A 229 3.70 -4.98 11.22
C ALA A 229 4.31 -5.72 12.43
N PRO A 230 3.98 -7.00 12.62
CA PRO A 230 4.53 -7.79 13.74
C PRO A 230 6.06 -7.91 13.74
N MET A 231 6.69 -7.73 12.57
CA MET A 231 8.15 -7.80 12.38
C MET A 231 8.76 -6.43 12.07
N LEU A 232 8.22 -5.37 12.66
CA LEU A 232 8.74 -4.01 12.44
C LEU A 232 10.19 -3.85 12.95
N THR A 233 10.91 -2.93 12.30
CA THR A 233 12.25 -2.49 12.69
C THR A 233 12.16 -1.09 13.30
N VAL A 234 12.83 -0.87 14.43
CA VAL A 234 12.99 0.46 15.00
C VAL A 234 14.17 1.15 14.31
N PHE A 235 13.94 2.31 13.72
CA PHE A 235 14.99 3.09 13.08
C PHE A 235 16.03 3.55 14.11
N ASP A 236 17.29 3.27 13.81
CA ASP A 236 18.43 3.70 14.63
C ASP A 236 19.34 4.61 13.80
N THR A 237 19.95 4.07 12.75
CA THR A 237 20.82 4.81 11.83
C THR A 237 20.56 4.43 10.38
N LEU A 238 20.80 5.35 9.46
CA LEU A 238 20.63 5.10 8.03
C LEU A 238 21.54 3.97 7.51
N PRO A 239 22.85 3.89 7.84
CA PRO A 239 23.69 2.78 7.40
C PRO A 239 23.17 1.41 7.84
N ALA A 240 22.77 1.26 9.11
CA ALA A 240 22.24 0.00 9.63
C ALA A 240 20.92 -0.40 8.92
N LEU A 241 20.10 0.58 8.54
CA LEU A 241 18.88 0.33 7.79
C LEU A 241 19.16 -0.12 6.35
N ILE A 242 20.17 0.49 5.70
CA ILE A 242 20.60 0.12 4.34
C ILE A 242 21.11 -1.32 4.32
N ASP A 243 21.96 -1.71 5.27
CA ASP A 243 22.47 -3.07 5.39
C ASP A 243 21.30 -4.06 5.57
N LEU A 244 20.38 -3.77 6.49
CA LEU A 244 19.19 -4.59 6.74
C LEU A 244 18.31 -4.73 5.49
N TYR A 245 18.13 -3.65 4.72
CA TYR A 245 17.31 -3.65 3.50
C TYR A 245 17.89 -4.60 2.44
N HIS A 246 19.21 -4.51 2.18
CA HIS A 246 19.87 -5.34 1.19
C HIS A 246 19.97 -6.80 1.63
N ASP A 247 20.34 -7.06 2.87
CA ASP A 247 20.46 -8.42 3.41
C ASP A 247 19.11 -9.14 3.47
N GLY A 248 18.03 -8.40 3.74
CA GLY A 248 16.67 -8.92 3.81
C GLY A 248 16.00 -9.12 2.44
N GLY A 249 16.57 -8.58 1.36
CA GLY A 249 16.01 -8.65 0.01
C GLY A 249 14.66 -7.96 -0.12
N PHE A 250 14.44 -6.88 0.66
CA PHE A 250 13.22 -6.10 0.62
C PHE A 250 13.14 -5.28 -0.68
N GLN A 251 11.91 -5.03 -1.13
CA GLN A 251 11.59 -4.14 -2.26
C GLN A 251 10.54 -3.10 -1.90
N GLU A 252 9.95 -3.23 -0.73
CA GLU A 252 8.86 -2.42 -0.22
C GLU A 252 9.22 -1.87 1.16
N ILE A 253 8.79 -0.64 1.44
CA ILE A 253 8.99 0.01 2.74
C ILE A 253 7.66 0.53 3.27
N ALA A 254 7.38 0.30 4.56
CA ALA A 254 6.25 0.90 5.26
C ALA A 254 6.77 1.81 6.39
N PHE A 255 6.42 3.09 6.37
CA PHE A 255 6.68 4.03 7.45
C PHE A 255 5.50 4.04 8.42
N LEU A 256 5.70 3.46 9.61
CA LEU A 256 4.60 3.18 10.54
C LEU A 256 4.20 4.37 11.41
N ASP A 257 5.15 5.25 11.71
CA ASP A 257 4.90 6.47 12.50
C ASP A 257 5.73 7.64 11.97
N CYS A 258 5.42 8.84 12.46
CA CYS A 258 6.10 10.05 12.04
C CYS A 258 7.51 10.12 12.63
N PRO A 259 8.55 10.47 11.82
CA PRO A 259 9.89 10.81 12.32
C PRO A 259 9.88 12.17 13.01
N THR A 260 11.00 12.55 13.61
CA THR A 260 11.19 13.90 14.18
C THR A 260 11.24 15.00 13.10
N GLU A 261 11.75 14.65 11.92
CA GLU A 261 11.87 15.53 10.76
C GLU A 261 11.50 14.78 9.48
N PRO A 262 10.75 15.39 8.54
CA PRO A 262 10.33 14.70 7.31
C PRO A 262 11.53 14.26 6.46
N GLN A 263 12.63 15.01 6.51
CA GLN A 263 13.84 14.77 5.74
C GLN A 263 14.43 13.36 5.95
N ILE A 264 14.23 12.77 7.13
CA ILE A 264 14.69 11.40 7.43
C ILE A 264 14.04 10.38 6.49
N ILE A 265 12.74 10.53 6.20
CA ILE A 265 12.04 9.66 5.23
C ILE A 265 12.66 9.82 3.84
N LYS A 266 12.90 11.07 3.40
CA LYS A 266 13.50 11.35 2.11
C LYS A 266 14.89 10.72 1.98
N GLU A 267 15.75 10.90 2.99
CA GLU A 267 17.09 10.31 3.02
C GLU A 267 17.05 8.77 2.93
N ILE A 268 16.08 8.13 3.56
CA ILE A 268 15.89 6.68 3.47
C ILE A 268 15.47 6.28 2.05
N VAL A 269 14.53 6.99 1.46
CA VAL A 269 14.03 6.70 0.09
C VAL A 269 15.11 6.95 -0.95
N ASP A 270 15.89 8.04 -0.82
CA ASP A 270 17.00 8.37 -1.73
C ASP A 270 18.15 7.35 -1.65
N ALA A 271 18.37 6.74 -0.48
CA ALA A 271 19.42 5.76 -0.27
C ALA A 271 19.06 4.34 -0.74
N LEU A 272 17.80 4.06 -0.96
CA LEU A 272 17.28 2.72 -1.24
C LEU A 272 16.54 2.69 -2.58
N THR A 273 16.65 1.56 -3.30
CA THR A 273 15.86 1.34 -4.51
C THR A 273 14.56 0.63 -4.14
N VAL A 274 13.49 1.40 -3.96
CA VAL A 274 12.20 0.87 -3.54
C VAL A 274 11.17 0.92 -4.67
N ASN A 275 10.36 -0.14 -4.78
CA ASN A 275 9.27 -0.21 -5.74
C ASN A 275 7.94 0.27 -5.13
N ARG A 276 7.84 0.21 -3.78
CA ARG A 276 6.62 0.55 -3.05
C ARG A 276 6.93 1.21 -1.72
N ILE A 277 6.20 2.27 -1.43
CA ILE A 277 6.23 3.00 -0.16
C ILE A 277 4.82 3.06 0.41
N ASP A 278 4.67 2.62 1.66
CA ASP A 278 3.40 2.64 2.39
C ASP A 278 3.47 3.67 3.52
N PHE A 279 2.65 4.71 3.47
CA PHE A 279 2.55 5.73 4.51
C PHE A 279 1.43 5.41 5.50
N VAL A 280 1.81 4.92 6.68
CA VAL A 280 0.91 4.74 7.84
C VAL A 280 0.98 5.97 8.75
N LEU A 281 2.18 6.41 9.07
CA LEU A 281 2.51 7.68 9.74
C LEU A 281 1.66 7.96 11.00
N LEU A 282 1.60 6.98 11.91
CA LEU A 282 0.93 7.18 13.19
C LEU A 282 1.58 8.34 13.97
N SER A 283 0.78 9.14 14.66
CA SER A 283 1.22 10.15 15.62
C SER A 283 0.90 9.67 17.03
N PRO A 284 1.84 9.00 17.73
CA PRO A 284 1.57 8.46 19.08
C PRO A 284 1.31 9.54 20.13
N GLU A 285 1.89 10.71 19.94
CA GLU A 285 1.79 11.83 20.88
C GLU A 285 0.69 12.84 20.55
N ASP A 286 0.06 12.70 19.39
CA ASP A 286 -0.95 13.63 18.87
C ASP A 286 -0.44 15.09 18.90
N ALA A 287 0.84 15.30 18.58
CA ALA A 287 1.52 16.58 18.78
C ALA A 287 0.86 17.72 17.99
N TYR A 288 0.45 17.43 16.75
CA TYR A 288 -0.25 18.39 15.90
C TYR A 288 -1.62 18.80 16.49
N VAL A 289 -2.36 17.84 17.08
CA VAL A 289 -3.69 18.09 17.64
C VAL A 289 -3.61 18.85 18.98
N ASP A 290 -2.72 18.41 19.87
CA ASP A 290 -2.59 18.96 21.21
C ASP A 290 -1.76 20.27 21.26
N GLY A 291 -0.87 20.46 20.27
CA GLY A 291 0.02 21.62 20.20
C GLY A 291 1.09 21.63 21.28
N VAL A 292 1.65 22.82 21.51
CA VAL A 292 2.66 23.09 22.56
C VAL A 292 2.07 23.70 23.83
N GLY A 293 0.78 23.94 23.84
CA GLY A 293 0.10 24.70 24.90
C GLY A 293 0.19 26.21 24.72
N SER A 294 -0.89 26.90 25.03
CA SER A 294 -0.96 28.36 25.00
C SER A 294 -0.32 28.99 26.23
N ARG A 295 0.04 30.28 26.13
CA ARG A 295 0.54 31.07 27.26
C ARG A 295 -0.43 31.06 28.45
N ASP A 296 -1.73 31.08 28.21
CA ASP A 296 -2.75 31.00 29.25
C ASP A 296 -2.74 29.65 29.95
N GLN A 297 -2.61 28.55 29.18
CA GLN A 297 -2.51 27.22 29.75
C GLN A 297 -1.28 27.06 30.65
N TYR A 298 -0.12 27.51 30.21
CA TYR A 298 1.09 27.54 31.03
C TYR A 298 0.91 28.42 32.26
N SER A 299 0.26 29.58 32.17
CA SER A 299 -0.02 30.47 33.30
C SER A 299 -0.93 29.82 34.33
N ARG A 300 -1.96 29.06 33.88
CA ARG A 300 -2.85 28.33 34.78
C ARG A 300 -2.11 27.19 35.51
N LEU A 301 -1.28 26.45 34.81
CA LEU A 301 -0.45 25.40 35.40
C LEU A 301 0.53 26.02 36.42
N PHE A 302 1.20 27.10 36.06
CA PHE A 302 2.13 27.80 36.96
C PHE A 302 1.45 28.32 38.20
N LYS A 303 0.26 28.94 38.09
CA LYS A 303 -0.53 29.40 39.26
C LYS A 303 -0.89 28.25 40.19
N LEU A 304 -1.30 27.11 39.65
CA LEU A 304 -1.62 25.92 40.45
C LEU A 304 -0.39 25.44 41.22
N ILE A 305 0.78 25.38 40.58
CA ILE A 305 2.05 25.02 41.24
C ILE A 305 2.46 26.01 42.32
N GLN A 306 2.19 27.29 42.13
CA GLN A 306 2.46 28.31 43.13
C GLN A 306 1.56 28.21 44.37
N GLN A 307 0.31 27.79 44.20
CA GLN A 307 -0.67 27.66 45.28
C GLN A 307 -0.48 26.39 46.13
N GLN A 308 0.14 25.37 45.59
CA GLN A 308 0.32 24.07 46.24
C GLN A 308 1.81 23.82 46.48
N ALA A 309 2.20 23.50 47.72
CA ALA A 309 3.61 23.22 48.05
C ALA A 309 4.14 21.98 47.31
N GLN A 310 3.27 21.02 47.05
CA GLN A 310 3.57 19.75 46.35
C GLN A 310 2.35 19.28 45.55
N LEU A 311 2.59 18.75 44.35
CA LEU A 311 1.57 18.13 43.48
C LEU A 311 1.95 16.69 43.22
N ASP A 312 1.08 15.74 43.55
CA ASP A 312 1.25 14.34 43.19
C ASP A 312 0.86 14.14 41.72
N VAL A 313 1.86 14.03 40.86
CA VAL A 313 1.66 13.82 39.42
C VAL A 313 1.69 12.33 39.02
N ARG A 314 2.00 11.43 39.97
CA ARG A 314 1.93 9.99 39.74
C ARG A 314 0.49 9.47 39.72
N TYR A 315 -0.28 9.84 40.77
CA TYR A 315 -1.61 9.29 40.98
C TYR A 315 -2.75 10.29 40.70
N LYS A 316 -2.45 11.59 40.64
CA LYS A 316 -3.46 12.65 40.45
C LYS A 316 -3.35 13.39 39.13
N LEU A 317 -2.52 12.90 38.19
CA LEU A 317 -2.29 13.57 36.91
C LEU A 317 -3.60 13.84 36.17
N LYS A 318 -4.46 12.82 36.06
CA LYS A 318 -5.77 12.94 35.41
C LYS A 318 -6.64 14.01 36.07
N SER A 319 -6.73 14.01 37.40
CA SER A 319 -7.53 15.01 38.13
C SER A 319 -7.00 16.44 37.93
N ILE A 320 -5.67 16.60 37.80
CA ILE A 320 -5.02 17.88 37.51
C ILE A 320 -5.35 18.29 36.05
N ALA A 321 -5.27 17.38 35.10
CA ALA A 321 -5.61 17.63 33.72
C ALA A 321 -7.08 18.06 33.55
N ASP A 322 -8.01 17.34 34.18
CA ASP A 322 -9.43 17.69 34.22
C ASP A 322 -9.69 19.05 34.81
N PHE A 323 -9.04 19.36 35.95
CA PHE A 323 -9.14 20.66 36.61
C PHE A 323 -8.64 21.81 35.72
N LEU A 324 -7.51 21.63 35.04
CA LEU A 324 -6.94 22.61 34.12
C LEU A 324 -7.62 22.62 32.76
N LYS A 325 -8.51 21.65 32.47
CA LYS A 325 -9.14 21.42 31.14
C LYS A 325 -8.09 21.25 30.06
N LEU A 326 -7.13 20.36 30.29
CA LEU A 326 -6.04 20.02 29.40
C LEU A 326 -6.07 18.52 29.09
N PRO A 327 -5.67 18.10 27.85
CA PRO A 327 -5.33 16.72 27.61
C PRO A 327 -4.19 16.24 28.52
N GLU A 328 -4.25 15.02 29.02
CA GLU A 328 -3.20 14.48 29.91
C GLU A 328 -1.81 14.53 29.26
N LYS A 329 -1.72 14.18 27.96
CA LYS A 329 -0.46 14.22 27.20
C LYS A 329 0.13 15.64 27.15
N LEU A 330 -0.71 16.64 26.92
CA LEU A 330 -0.27 18.04 26.90
C LEU A 330 0.19 18.49 28.29
N LEU A 331 -0.52 18.09 29.35
CA LEU A 331 -0.11 18.41 30.72
C LEU A 331 1.25 17.78 31.05
N ILE A 332 1.47 16.52 30.71
CA ILE A 332 2.78 15.85 30.89
C ILE A 332 3.88 16.63 30.17
N PHE A 333 3.65 16.98 28.91
CA PHE A 333 4.60 17.79 28.14
C PHE A 333 4.91 19.13 28.79
N MET A 334 3.89 19.89 29.24
CA MET A 334 4.08 21.17 29.89
C MET A 334 4.86 21.05 31.21
N ILE A 335 4.63 19.98 31.97
CA ILE A 335 5.38 19.69 33.21
C ILE A 335 6.85 19.34 32.86
N GLN A 336 7.12 18.62 31.83
CA GLN A 336 8.48 18.30 31.38
C GLN A 336 9.24 19.58 30.96
N VAL A 337 8.58 20.46 30.19
CA VAL A 337 9.14 21.79 29.84
C VAL A 337 9.49 22.59 31.12
N PHE A 338 8.59 22.65 32.10
CA PHE A 338 8.85 23.34 33.36
C PHE A 338 9.98 22.70 34.20
N SER A 339 10.11 21.37 34.10
CA SER A 339 11.20 20.64 34.78
C SER A 339 12.55 20.90 34.10
N GLU A 340 12.61 20.91 32.76
CA GLU A 340 13.84 21.23 32.02
C GLU A 340 14.32 22.66 32.23
N LEU A 341 13.38 23.60 32.34
CA LEU A 341 13.66 25.01 32.62
C LEU A 341 13.84 25.31 34.12
N GLU A 342 13.92 24.27 34.96
CA GLU A 342 14.13 24.39 36.42
C GLU A 342 13.05 25.20 37.17
N PHE A 343 11.86 25.37 36.59
CA PHE A 343 10.73 25.96 37.34
C PHE A 343 10.21 25.02 38.42
N VAL A 344 10.35 23.71 38.20
CA VAL A 344 9.90 22.66 39.10
C VAL A 344 10.93 21.51 39.16
N THR A 345 10.88 20.73 40.24
CA THR A 345 11.56 19.43 40.35
C THR A 345 10.54 18.32 40.56
N ILE A 346 10.84 17.12 40.08
CA ILE A 346 9.99 15.94 40.29
C ILE A 346 10.83 14.89 41.00
N GLN A 347 10.38 14.45 42.15
CA GLN A 347 10.99 13.37 42.94
C GLN A 347 9.89 12.39 43.34
N ASP A 348 10.07 11.12 43.05
CA ASP A 348 9.12 10.04 43.36
C ASP A 348 7.67 10.32 42.92
N GLY A 349 7.50 11.01 41.79
CA GLY A 349 6.19 11.38 41.25
C GLY A 349 5.52 12.54 41.97
N VAL A 350 6.26 13.26 42.80
CA VAL A 350 5.82 14.51 43.46
C VAL A 350 6.53 15.69 42.84
N LEU A 351 5.76 16.59 42.26
CA LEU A 351 6.23 17.86 41.69
C LEU A 351 6.31 18.93 42.79
N LYS A 352 7.45 19.59 42.88
CA LYS A 352 7.71 20.71 43.82
C LYS A 352 8.19 21.92 43.03
N LYS A 353 7.76 23.11 43.41
CA LYS A 353 8.30 24.36 42.85
C LYS A 353 9.73 24.61 43.30
N ASN A 354 10.54 25.18 42.43
CA ASN A 354 11.85 25.70 42.82
C ASN A 354 11.69 27.05 43.54
N ALA A 355 12.52 27.29 44.54
CA ALA A 355 12.41 28.50 45.43
C ALA A 355 12.74 29.80 44.69
N ALA A 356 13.66 29.75 43.73
CA ALA A 356 14.09 30.91 42.94
C ALA A 356 14.36 30.45 41.46
N PRO A 357 13.31 30.19 40.68
CA PRO A 357 13.51 29.80 39.27
C PRO A 357 14.06 30.99 38.49
N ALA A 358 15.04 30.73 37.65
CA ALA A 358 15.50 31.71 36.67
C ALA A 358 14.37 32.03 35.67
N ASN A 359 14.35 33.27 35.19
CA ASN A 359 13.34 33.65 34.17
C ASN A 359 13.80 33.23 32.81
N HIS A 360 13.30 32.06 32.32
CA HIS A 360 13.56 31.52 31.02
C HIS A 360 12.33 31.60 30.14
N PRO A 361 12.43 32.01 28.87
CA PRO A 361 11.35 31.79 27.90
C PRO A 361 11.16 30.29 27.64
N LEU A 362 9.94 29.87 27.37
CA LEU A 362 9.64 28.45 27.06
C LEU A 362 10.45 27.90 25.87
N THR A 363 10.82 28.80 24.98
CA THR A 363 11.64 28.45 23.76
C THR A 363 13.09 28.07 24.12
N ASP A 364 13.58 28.26 25.34
CA ASP A 364 14.88 27.76 25.77
C ASP A 364 14.86 26.24 26.06
N SER A 365 13.67 25.69 26.27
CA SER A 365 13.50 24.26 26.49
C SER A 365 13.71 23.48 25.15
N ARG A 366 14.60 22.49 25.15
CA ARG A 366 14.80 21.58 24.03
C ARG A 366 13.55 20.73 23.77
N ILE A 367 12.89 20.29 24.85
CA ILE A 367 11.64 19.53 24.75
C ILE A 367 10.57 20.36 24.02
N TYR A 368 10.48 21.66 24.33
CA TYR A 368 9.55 22.58 23.66
C TYR A 368 9.89 22.75 22.18
N GLN A 369 11.16 22.95 21.82
CA GLN A 369 11.63 23.07 20.44
C GLN A 369 11.39 21.77 19.65
N GLN A 370 11.69 20.62 20.23
CA GLN A 370 11.46 19.30 19.60
C GLN A 370 9.98 19.08 19.29
N ARG A 371 9.09 19.44 20.21
CA ARG A 371 7.64 19.31 19.94
C ARG A 371 7.16 20.28 18.87
N GLN A 372 7.69 21.51 18.82
CA GLN A 372 7.40 22.43 17.71
C GLN A 372 7.85 21.86 16.35
N GLN A 373 9.02 21.24 16.32
CA GLN A 373 9.51 20.57 15.12
C GLN A 373 8.61 19.40 14.74
N MET A 374 8.23 18.57 15.72
CA MET A 374 7.31 17.44 15.49
C MET A 374 5.96 17.90 14.93
N ILE A 375 5.38 19.01 15.46
CA ILE A 375 4.13 19.57 14.94
C ILE A 375 4.27 19.94 13.46
N LYS A 376 5.36 20.59 13.05
CA LYS A 376 5.59 20.93 11.63
C LYS A 376 5.75 19.68 10.77
N THR A 377 6.42 18.66 11.29
CA THR A 377 6.59 17.38 10.63
C THR A 377 5.26 16.66 10.43
N GLU A 378 4.45 16.57 11.50
CA GLU A 378 3.12 15.95 11.44
C GLU A 378 2.18 16.75 10.54
N GLU A 379 2.19 18.09 10.59
CA GLU A 379 1.41 18.95 9.71
C GLU A 379 1.74 18.64 8.24
N PHE A 380 3.02 18.62 7.88
CA PHE A 380 3.45 18.30 6.52
C PHE A 380 3.07 16.87 6.12
N LEU A 381 3.47 15.86 6.90
CA LEU A 381 3.32 14.46 6.52
C LEU A 381 1.88 13.96 6.59
N LEU A 382 1.06 14.47 7.53
CA LEU A 382 -0.31 13.99 7.73
C LEU A 382 -1.36 14.77 6.93
N MET A 383 -1.10 16.07 6.65
CA MET A 383 -2.10 16.94 6.02
C MET A 383 -1.86 17.18 4.52
N SER A 384 -0.64 16.96 4.02
CA SER A 384 -0.39 17.05 2.57
C SER A 384 -1.11 15.94 1.81
N ASP A 385 -1.57 16.24 0.59
CA ASP A 385 -2.08 15.23 -0.31
C ASP A 385 -0.96 14.30 -0.82
N LEU A 386 -1.35 13.15 -1.36
CA LEU A 386 -0.41 12.11 -1.76
C LEU A 386 0.51 12.57 -2.89
N SER A 387 0.00 13.36 -3.82
CA SER A 387 0.76 13.86 -4.97
C SER A 387 1.86 14.84 -4.52
N THR A 388 1.55 15.73 -3.57
CA THR A 388 2.54 16.62 -2.95
C THR A 388 3.65 15.84 -2.25
N LEU A 389 3.31 14.78 -1.50
CA LEU A 389 4.28 13.94 -0.82
C LEU A 389 5.13 13.15 -1.82
N LYS A 390 4.54 12.63 -2.89
CA LYS A 390 5.27 11.93 -3.95
C LYS A 390 6.26 12.86 -4.67
N GLN A 391 5.84 14.06 -5.04
CA GLN A 391 6.72 15.07 -5.64
C GLN A 391 7.86 15.46 -4.71
N TRP A 392 7.59 15.65 -3.42
CA TRP A 392 8.62 15.94 -2.43
C TRP A 392 9.64 14.80 -2.29
N LEU A 393 9.21 13.53 -2.36
CA LEU A 393 10.11 12.37 -2.31
C LEU A 393 11.02 12.30 -3.55
N ILE A 394 10.55 12.77 -4.72
CA ILE A 394 11.30 12.71 -5.98
C ILE A 394 12.22 13.93 -6.17
N SER A 395 11.88 15.08 -5.57
CA SER A 395 12.65 16.34 -5.68
C SER A 395 14.01 16.27 -4.99
#